data_2ed430556300f6f26aa862cca25ebaf3
#
_entry.id   2ed430556300f6f26aa862cca25ebaf3
#
_cell.length_a   1.000
_cell.length_b   1.000
_cell.length_c   1.000
_cell.angle_alpha   90.00
_cell.angle_beta   90.00
_cell.angle_gamma   90.00
#
_symmetry.space_group_name_H-M   'P 1'
#
loop_
_entity.id
_entity.type
_entity.pdbx_description
1 polymer ?
#
loop_
_entity_poly.entity_id
_entity_poly.type
_entity_poly.pdbx_seq_one_letter_code
_entity_poly.pdbx_strand_id
1 'polypeptide(L)'
;TANMGNLPWKEIFRDAKLQALIEEGLSKNVDIQAAALRVQEAKVMLTAAKLSYLPSINLAPQGTATSMGGSNYVKAYQLPVSASWEIDLFGKILNTKRGQKVAYEQSKYAEQAVRSQIICGIANVYYSLLMLDRQVEITTETAAIYKENVRAMEAMKIAGMTTEAAVAQMRAASHQVEASLLDLMRQVRETENSLAVLLARTPQTVERGTLAEQVMPEELAAGVPMQLLENRPDVKMAEMTLAAAYYTTNSARAAFYPGLNITGLAGWTNGSGVTVVNPGEFMLQALASLAQPIFNNGKLIANLKVSKAEEKIAQMNYQQTILEAGKEV
;
A
#
# COMPACT_ATOMS: atom_id res chain seq x y z
N THR A 1 3.17 -9.17 -31.78
CA THR A 1 4.41 -8.55 -31.34
C THR A 1 4.47 -8.68 -29.82
N ALA A 2 5.48 -9.45 -29.33
CA ALA A 2 5.67 -9.63 -27.89
C ALA A 2 6.02 -8.27 -27.27
N ASN A 3 5.13 -7.76 -26.44
CA ASN A 3 5.31 -6.51 -25.73
C ASN A 3 6.09 -6.80 -24.43
N MET A 4 7.24 -6.15 -24.23
CA MET A 4 8.06 -6.33 -23.02
C MET A 4 7.31 -6.09 -21.71
N GLY A 5 6.29 -5.22 -21.71
CA GLY A 5 5.45 -4.98 -20.55
C GLY A 5 4.62 -6.18 -20.07
N ASN A 6 4.50 -7.22 -20.89
CA ASN A 6 3.80 -8.46 -20.55
C ASN A 6 4.76 -9.62 -20.22
N LEU A 7 6.08 -9.41 -20.32
CA LEU A 7 7.05 -10.46 -20.03
C LEU A 7 7.16 -10.66 -18.51
N PRO A 8 7.24 -11.90 -18.04
CA PRO A 8 7.61 -12.20 -16.66
C PRO A 8 8.98 -11.60 -16.32
N TRP A 9 9.15 -11.04 -15.15
CA TRP A 9 10.41 -10.43 -14.72
C TRP A 9 11.62 -11.40 -14.83
N LYS A 10 11.41 -12.70 -14.73
CA LYS A 10 12.44 -13.75 -14.91
C LYS A 10 13.01 -13.80 -16.34
N GLU A 11 12.23 -13.39 -17.32
CA GLU A 11 12.69 -13.31 -18.71
C GLU A 11 13.47 -12.03 -19.00
N ILE A 12 13.16 -10.97 -18.22
CA ILE A 12 13.85 -9.68 -18.29
C ILE A 12 15.21 -9.77 -17.58
N PHE A 13 15.23 -10.28 -16.35
CA PHE A 13 16.43 -10.41 -15.52
C PHE A 13 16.97 -11.85 -15.61
N ARG A 14 17.96 -12.10 -16.45
CA ARG A 14 18.50 -13.45 -16.72
C ARG A 14 19.58 -13.89 -15.75
N ASP A 15 20.13 -13.00 -14.93
CA ASP A 15 21.12 -13.34 -13.91
C ASP A 15 20.49 -14.18 -12.79
N ALA A 16 20.95 -15.41 -12.62
CA ALA A 16 20.44 -16.35 -11.62
C ALA A 16 20.60 -15.84 -10.19
N LYS A 17 21.69 -15.09 -9.90
CA LYS A 17 21.92 -14.50 -8.58
C LYS A 17 20.93 -13.37 -8.29
N LEU A 18 20.66 -12.52 -9.29
CA LEU A 18 19.63 -11.49 -9.19
C LEU A 18 18.24 -12.12 -9.02
N GLN A 19 17.92 -13.17 -9.78
CA GLN A 19 16.64 -13.87 -9.64
C GLN A 19 16.43 -14.42 -8.23
N ALA A 20 17.46 -15.05 -7.65
CA ALA A 20 17.40 -15.56 -6.28
C ALA A 20 17.14 -14.44 -5.24
N LEU A 21 17.79 -13.28 -5.40
CA LEU A 21 17.57 -12.11 -4.53
C LEU A 21 16.16 -11.53 -4.68
N ILE A 22 15.64 -11.47 -5.91
CA ILE A 22 14.25 -11.03 -6.15
C ILE A 22 13.27 -12.01 -5.50
N GLU A 23 13.45 -13.32 -5.64
CA GLU A 23 12.59 -14.32 -5.00
C GLU A 23 12.64 -14.22 -3.47
N GLU A 24 13.83 -14.01 -2.89
CA GLU A 24 13.97 -13.78 -1.46
C GLU A 24 13.20 -12.51 -1.02
N GLY A 25 13.37 -11.40 -1.73
CA GLY A 25 12.66 -10.16 -1.46
C GLY A 25 11.15 -10.32 -1.57
N LEU A 26 10.66 -10.97 -2.64
CA LEU A 26 9.22 -11.21 -2.82
C LEU A 26 8.61 -12.06 -1.70
N SER A 27 9.39 -12.93 -1.06
CA SER A 27 8.92 -13.80 0.02
C SER A 27 9.00 -13.16 1.40
N LYS A 28 10.01 -12.33 1.66
CA LYS A 28 10.33 -11.84 3.01
C LYS A 28 10.08 -10.35 3.22
N ASN A 29 10.00 -9.55 2.15
CA ASN A 29 9.87 -8.10 2.25
C ASN A 29 8.63 -7.70 3.04
N VAL A 30 8.79 -6.78 3.99
CA VAL A 30 7.74 -6.34 4.91
C VAL A 30 6.63 -5.57 4.18
N ASP A 31 6.96 -4.76 3.17
CA ASP A 31 5.97 -3.98 2.44
C ASP A 31 5.03 -4.88 1.62
N ILE A 32 5.56 -5.98 1.06
CA ILE A 32 4.74 -6.99 0.35
C ILE A 32 3.81 -7.71 1.33
N GLN A 33 4.31 -8.10 2.50
CA GLN A 33 3.48 -8.72 3.53
C GLN A 33 2.39 -7.78 4.03
N ALA A 34 2.74 -6.51 4.27
CA ALA A 34 1.78 -5.47 4.65
C ALA A 34 0.73 -5.24 3.54
N ALA A 35 1.13 -5.21 2.27
CA ALA A 35 0.20 -5.08 1.15
C ALA A 35 -0.77 -6.28 1.07
N ALA A 36 -0.29 -7.51 1.27
CA ALA A 36 -1.14 -8.70 1.32
C ALA A 36 -2.14 -8.66 2.49
N LEU A 37 -1.75 -8.16 3.67
CA LEU A 37 -2.64 -7.96 4.80
C LEU A 37 -3.72 -6.90 4.50
N ARG A 38 -3.36 -5.80 3.82
CA ARG A 38 -4.34 -4.79 3.36
C ARG A 38 -5.38 -5.36 2.39
N VAL A 39 -5.00 -6.30 1.53
CA VAL A 39 -5.95 -7.03 0.69
C VAL A 39 -6.92 -7.87 1.55
N GLN A 40 -6.42 -8.52 2.61
CA GLN A 40 -7.27 -9.25 3.54
C GLN A 40 -8.23 -8.32 4.30
N GLU A 41 -7.76 -7.16 4.79
CA GLU A 41 -8.59 -6.14 5.42
C GLU A 41 -9.72 -5.68 4.49
N ALA A 42 -9.40 -5.33 3.26
CA ALA A 42 -10.40 -4.92 2.26
C ALA A 42 -11.42 -6.03 1.96
N LYS A 43 -10.98 -7.31 1.94
CA LYS A 43 -11.87 -8.46 1.78
C LYS A 43 -12.84 -8.61 2.96
N VAL A 44 -12.36 -8.42 4.18
CA VAL A 44 -13.22 -8.46 5.40
C VAL A 44 -14.23 -7.33 5.37
N MET A 45 -13.82 -6.10 5.00
CA MET A 45 -14.73 -4.96 4.85
C MET A 45 -15.80 -5.19 3.77
N LEU A 46 -15.44 -5.82 2.65
CA LEU A 46 -16.41 -6.24 1.64
C LEU A 46 -17.38 -7.28 2.20
N THR A 47 -16.91 -8.22 3.02
CA THR A 47 -17.76 -9.22 3.66
C THR A 47 -18.71 -8.56 4.65
N ALA A 48 -18.26 -7.63 5.46
CA ALA A 48 -19.11 -6.83 6.36
C ALA A 48 -20.17 -6.05 5.57
N ALA A 49 -19.80 -5.43 4.45
CA ALA A 49 -20.75 -4.74 3.58
C ALA A 49 -21.78 -5.67 2.90
N LYS A 50 -21.44 -6.94 2.66
CA LYS A 50 -22.41 -7.97 2.23
C LYS A 50 -23.35 -8.36 3.35
N LEU A 51 -22.85 -8.50 4.56
CA LEU A 51 -23.64 -8.86 5.74
C LEU A 51 -24.56 -7.71 6.20
N SER A 52 -24.31 -6.46 5.81
CA SER A 52 -25.22 -5.33 6.11
C SER A 52 -26.62 -5.44 5.48
N TYR A 53 -26.83 -6.41 4.57
CA TYR A 53 -28.17 -6.77 4.09
C TYR A 53 -28.95 -7.66 5.07
N LEU A 54 -28.30 -8.22 6.08
CA LEU A 54 -28.93 -9.04 7.10
C LEU A 54 -29.31 -8.20 8.33
N PRO A 55 -30.31 -8.61 9.10
CA PRO A 55 -30.64 -7.93 10.34
C PRO A 55 -29.50 -8.06 11.35
N SER A 56 -29.25 -6.97 12.10
CA SER A 56 -28.41 -7.02 13.30
C SER A 56 -29.23 -7.55 14.48
N ILE A 57 -28.63 -8.42 15.30
CA ILE A 57 -29.24 -9.00 16.48
C ILE A 57 -28.41 -8.59 17.69
N ASN A 58 -29.08 -7.99 18.69
CA ASN A 58 -28.44 -7.54 19.93
C ASN A 58 -29.21 -8.06 21.15
N LEU A 59 -28.46 -8.47 22.17
CA LEU A 59 -28.99 -8.75 23.50
C LEU A 59 -28.59 -7.60 24.42
N ALA A 60 -29.57 -6.91 24.99
CA ALA A 60 -29.35 -5.72 25.82
C ALA A 60 -30.10 -5.82 27.16
N PRO A 61 -29.64 -6.64 28.11
CA PRO A 61 -30.24 -6.71 29.44
C PRO A 61 -30.19 -5.34 30.11
N GLN A 62 -31.29 -4.92 30.71
CA GLN A 62 -31.35 -3.67 31.44
C GLN A 62 -32.22 -3.81 32.72
N GLY A 63 -31.80 -3.14 33.78
CA GLY A 63 -32.49 -3.04 35.02
C GLY A 63 -32.58 -1.59 35.45
N THR A 64 -33.77 -1.16 35.92
CA THR A 64 -33.97 0.17 36.42
C THR A 64 -34.53 0.10 37.86
N ALA A 65 -34.09 1.01 38.69
CA ALA A 65 -34.66 1.25 40.02
C ALA A 65 -34.99 2.73 40.13
N THR A 66 -36.27 3.06 40.17
CA THR A 66 -36.73 4.48 40.20
C THR A 66 -37.45 4.73 41.51
N SER A 67 -37.11 5.80 42.21
CA SER A 67 -37.84 6.29 43.38
C SER A 67 -38.34 7.73 43.08
N MET A 68 -39.59 7.97 43.33
CA MET A 68 -40.18 9.32 43.26
C MET A 68 -40.68 9.74 44.67
N GLY A 69 -40.25 10.91 45.13
CA GLY A 69 -40.69 11.52 46.37
C GLY A 69 -40.28 10.78 47.67
N GLY A 70 -39.15 10.04 47.63
CA GLY A 70 -38.62 9.32 48.82
C GLY A 70 -39.35 8.06 49.23
N SER A 71 -40.30 7.61 48.41
CA SER A 71 -41.07 6.38 48.64
C SER A 71 -40.41 5.15 48.00
N ASN A 72 -41.02 3.99 48.16
CA ASN A 72 -40.47 2.68 47.67
C ASN A 72 -39.91 2.73 46.27
N TYR A 73 -38.74 2.06 46.05
CA TYR A 73 -38.14 1.90 44.75
C TYR A 73 -39.00 0.97 43.88
N VAL A 74 -39.39 1.44 42.70
CA VAL A 74 -39.94 0.63 41.64
C VAL A 74 -38.77 0.01 40.88
N LYS A 75 -38.66 -1.30 40.93
CA LYS A 75 -37.61 -2.06 40.23
C LYS A 75 -38.21 -2.68 38.97
N ALA A 76 -37.60 -2.43 37.86
CA ALA A 76 -37.94 -3.09 36.59
C ALA A 76 -36.71 -3.73 35.98
N TYR A 77 -36.89 -4.88 35.39
CA TYR A 77 -35.85 -5.48 34.53
C TYR A 77 -36.43 -5.84 33.17
N GLN A 78 -35.58 -5.83 32.17
CA GLN A 78 -35.91 -6.32 30.85
C GLN A 78 -34.72 -7.13 30.31
N LEU A 79 -35.02 -8.22 29.65
CA LEU A 79 -34.04 -9.08 28.96
C LEU A 79 -34.45 -9.16 27.48
N PRO A 80 -34.28 -8.08 26.68
CA PRO A 80 -34.71 -8.05 25.30
C PRO A 80 -33.60 -8.57 24.37
N VAL A 81 -33.99 -9.38 23.40
CA VAL A 81 -33.28 -9.61 22.16
C VAL A 81 -33.90 -8.71 21.12
N SER A 82 -33.14 -7.77 20.56
CA SER A 82 -33.60 -6.88 19.51
C SER A 82 -32.98 -7.26 18.16
N ALA A 83 -33.79 -7.27 17.11
CA ALA A 83 -33.37 -7.41 15.73
C ALA A 83 -33.67 -6.09 15.01
N SER A 84 -32.70 -5.54 14.27
CA SER A 84 -32.89 -4.35 13.46
C SER A 84 -32.42 -4.62 12.05
N TRP A 85 -33.27 -4.30 11.07
CA TRP A 85 -33.03 -4.54 9.66
C TRP A 85 -33.37 -3.32 8.82
N GLU A 86 -32.36 -2.74 8.14
CA GLU A 86 -32.55 -1.68 7.15
C GLU A 86 -32.77 -2.31 5.79
N ILE A 87 -33.93 -2.07 5.18
CA ILE A 87 -34.26 -2.55 3.83
C ILE A 87 -33.77 -1.52 2.81
N ASP A 88 -32.92 -1.93 1.90
CA ASP A 88 -32.32 -1.07 0.87
C ASP A 88 -33.27 -0.84 -0.32
N LEU A 89 -34.21 0.10 -0.16
CA LEU A 89 -35.15 0.44 -1.21
C LEU A 89 -34.54 1.33 -2.32
N PHE A 90 -33.57 2.16 -1.97
CA PHE A 90 -33.01 3.18 -2.86
C PHE A 90 -31.52 3.00 -3.15
N GLY A 91 -30.97 1.85 -2.82
CA GLY A 91 -29.61 1.47 -3.20
C GLY A 91 -28.50 2.10 -2.35
N LYS A 92 -28.78 2.57 -1.13
CA LYS A 92 -27.76 3.06 -0.20
C LYS A 92 -26.78 1.95 0.19
N ILE A 93 -27.27 0.80 0.66
CA ILE A 93 -26.49 -0.36 1.02
C ILE A 93 -25.84 -0.98 -0.23
N LEU A 94 -26.56 -1.04 -1.34
CA LEU A 94 -26.04 -1.52 -2.62
C LEU A 94 -24.80 -0.73 -3.07
N ASN A 95 -24.87 0.60 -3.06
CA ASN A 95 -23.75 1.44 -3.47
C ASN A 95 -22.59 1.34 -2.48
N THR A 96 -22.84 1.25 -1.17
CA THR A 96 -21.81 0.99 -0.15
C THR A 96 -21.11 -0.34 -0.41
N LYS A 97 -21.84 -1.43 -0.67
CA LYS A 97 -21.25 -2.73 -1.03
C LYS A 97 -20.44 -2.68 -2.33
N ARG A 98 -20.93 -1.96 -3.34
CA ARG A 98 -20.20 -1.77 -4.62
C ARG A 98 -18.91 -0.98 -4.40
N GLY A 99 -18.95 0.06 -3.57
CA GLY A 99 -17.76 0.82 -3.18
C GLY A 99 -16.71 -0.07 -2.48
N GLN A 100 -17.13 -0.90 -1.51
CA GLN A 100 -16.24 -1.85 -0.84
C GLN A 100 -15.68 -2.94 -1.79
N LYS A 101 -16.46 -3.36 -2.79
CA LYS A 101 -15.95 -4.28 -3.83
C LYS A 101 -14.83 -3.63 -4.64
N VAL A 102 -15.03 -2.38 -5.05
CA VAL A 102 -14.01 -1.62 -5.78
C VAL A 102 -12.77 -1.38 -4.93
N ALA A 103 -12.91 -1.04 -3.64
CA ALA A 103 -11.79 -0.90 -2.71
C ALA A 103 -11.00 -2.21 -2.55
N TYR A 104 -11.68 -3.36 -2.55
CA TYR A 104 -11.01 -4.66 -2.54
C TYR A 104 -10.23 -4.92 -3.84
N GLU A 105 -10.77 -4.61 -5.02
CA GLU A 105 -10.03 -4.73 -6.29
C GLU A 105 -8.84 -3.75 -6.32
N GLN A 106 -9.02 -2.51 -5.85
CA GLN A 106 -7.95 -1.52 -5.72
C GLN A 106 -6.78 -2.03 -4.86
N SER A 107 -7.08 -2.69 -3.73
CA SER A 107 -6.04 -3.22 -2.85
C SER A 107 -5.19 -4.31 -3.51
N LYS A 108 -5.76 -5.10 -4.43
CA LYS A 108 -5.00 -6.08 -5.22
C LYS A 108 -4.04 -5.41 -6.21
N TYR A 109 -4.49 -4.35 -6.88
CA TYR A 109 -3.60 -3.58 -7.76
C TYR A 109 -2.51 -2.86 -6.97
N ALA A 110 -2.81 -2.40 -5.75
CA ALA A 110 -1.82 -1.83 -4.85
C ALA A 110 -0.76 -2.89 -4.43
N GLU A 111 -1.17 -4.12 -4.11
CA GLU A 111 -0.22 -5.22 -3.84
C GLU A 111 0.66 -5.49 -5.06
N GLN A 112 0.07 -5.55 -6.26
CA GLN A 112 0.82 -5.74 -7.50
C GLN A 112 1.84 -4.62 -7.74
N ALA A 113 1.46 -3.35 -7.50
CA ALA A 113 2.35 -2.20 -7.61
C ALA A 113 3.54 -2.31 -6.65
N VAL A 114 3.30 -2.67 -5.38
CA VAL A 114 4.36 -2.87 -4.39
C VAL A 114 5.30 -3.99 -4.82
N ARG A 115 4.79 -5.12 -5.32
CA ARG A 115 5.61 -6.22 -5.84
C ARG A 115 6.51 -5.75 -6.98
N SER A 116 5.97 -5.03 -7.95
CA SER A 116 6.76 -4.49 -9.07
C SER A 116 7.82 -3.51 -8.58
N GLN A 117 7.50 -2.64 -7.63
CA GLN A 117 8.42 -1.68 -7.05
C GLN A 117 9.59 -2.38 -6.33
N ILE A 118 9.34 -3.45 -5.58
CA ILE A 118 10.38 -4.23 -4.89
C ILE A 118 11.28 -4.95 -5.89
N ILE A 119 10.72 -5.55 -6.95
CA ILE A 119 11.51 -6.16 -8.03
C ILE A 119 12.45 -5.13 -8.66
N CYS A 120 11.93 -3.98 -9.06
CA CYS A 120 12.72 -2.90 -9.64
C CYS A 120 13.77 -2.34 -8.64
N GLY A 121 13.38 -2.19 -7.36
CA GLY A 121 14.28 -1.74 -6.31
C GLY A 121 15.47 -2.67 -6.11
N ILE A 122 15.24 -3.98 -6.01
CA ILE A 122 16.30 -4.99 -5.88
C ILE A 122 17.19 -5.00 -7.13
N ALA A 123 16.61 -4.96 -8.33
CA ALA A 123 17.37 -4.93 -9.57
C ALA A 123 18.26 -3.68 -9.66
N ASN A 124 17.73 -2.51 -9.36
CA ASN A 124 18.49 -1.25 -9.38
C ASN A 124 19.66 -1.27 -8.40
N VAL A 125 19.45 -1.75 -7.18
CA VAL A 125 20.50 -1.85 -6.17
C VAL A 125 21.55 -2.89 -6.60
N TYR A 126 21.13 -4.02 -7.16
CA TYR A 126 22.02 -5.06 -7.68
C TYR A 126 22.94 -4.53 -8.79
N TYR A 127 22.40 -3.89 -9.82
CA TYR A 127 23.20 -3.32 -10.90
C TYR A 127 24.08 -2.16 -10.44
N SER A 128 23.63 -1.39 -9.43
CA SER A 128 24.47 -0.37 -8.80
C SER A 128 25.68 -1.00 -8.10
N LEU A 129 25.50 -2.16 -7.44
CA LEU A 129 26.62 -2.92 -6.85
C LEU A 129 27.59 -3.41 -7.89
N LEU A 130 27.13 -3.98 -9.02
CA LEU A 130 28.00 -4.43 -10.11
C LEU A 130 28.82 -3.26 -10.69
N MET A 131 28.19 -2.10 -10.84
CA MET A 131 28.87 -0.86 -11.28
C MET A 131 29.94 -0.43 -10.29
N LEU A 132 29.60 -0.39 -8.98
CA LEU A 132 30.54 -0.01 -7.94
C LEU A 132 31.71 -0.98 -7.84
N ASP A 133 31.48 -2.30 -7.94
CA ASP A 133 32.55 -3.30 -7.95
C ASP A 133 33.52 -3.07 -9.10
N ARG A 134 33.04 -2.76 -10.31
CA ARG A 134 33.88 -2.44 -11.44
C ARG A 134 34.66 -1.14 -11.23
N GLN A 135 34.06 -0.14 -10.60
CA GLN A 135 34.77 1.10 -10.24
C GLN A 135 35.86 0.85 -9.19
N VAL A 136 35.60 0.01 -8.19
CA VAL A 136 36.60 -0.40 -7.18
C VAL A 136 37.78 -1.11 -7.85
N GLU A 137 37.52 -2.04 -8.78
CA GLU A 137 38.54 -2.76 -9.52
C GLU A 137 39.43 -1.79 -10.32
N ILE A 138 38.84 -0.93 -11.15
CA ILE A 138 39.58 0.05 -11.96
C ILE A 138 40.37 1.03 -11.07
N THR A 139 39.77 1.50 -9.97
CA THR A 139 40.44 2.44 -9.07
C THR A 139 41.58 1.77 -8.31
N THR A 140 41.44 0.47 -7.97
CA THR A 140 42.51 -0.31 -7.35
C THR A 140 43.72 -0.46 -8.29
N GLU A 141 43.49 -0.80 -9.57
CA GLU A 141 44.54 -0.84 -10.58
C GLU A 141 45.18 0.54 -10.77
N THR A 142 44.38 1.59 -10.81
CA THR A 142 44.85 2.99 -10.94
C THR A 142 45.72 3.37 -9.73
N ALA A 143 45.31 3.03 -8.51
CA ALA A 143 46.10 3.30 -7.30
C ALA A 143 47.46 2.58 -7.34
N ALA A 144 47.51 1.35 -7.85
CA ALA A 144 48.76 0.62 -8.01
C ALA A 144 49.70 1.34 -9.02
N ILE A 145 49.16 1.78 -10.15
CA ILE A 145 49.95 2.54 -11.15
C ILE A 145 50.49 3.87 -10.56
N TYR A 146 49.68 4.62 -9.79
CA TYR A 146 50.13 5.85 -9.16
C TYR A 146 51.24 5.58 -8.13
N LYS A 147 51.18 4.49 -7.36
CA LYS A 147 52.26 4.09 -6.44
C LYS A 147 53.57 3.83 -7.18
N GLU A 148 53.54 3.11 -8.31
CA GLU A 148 54.71 2.89 -9.13
C GLU A 148 55.23 4.20 -9.72
N ASN A 149 54.36 5.10 -10.16
CA ASN A 149 54.76 6.43 -10.65
C ASN A 149 55.45 7.26 -9.55
N VAL A 150 54.96 7.20 -8.29
CA VAL A 150 55.63 7.86 -7.18
C VAL A 150 57.03 7.31 -6.99
N ARG A 151 57.20 5.96 -6.99
CA ARG A 151 58.55 5.35 -6.88
C ARG A 151 59.47 5.74 -7.99
N ALA A 152 58.97 5.81 -9.25
CA ALA A 152 59.76 6.21 -10.41
C ALA A 152 60.22 7.69 -10.28
N MET A 153 59.32 8.59 -9.85
CA MET A 153 59.60 10.01 -9.64
C MET A 153 60.61 10.23 -8.49
N GLU A 154 60.54 9.43 -7.42
CA GLU A 154 61.54 9.46 -6.34
C GLU A 154 62.95 9.03 -6.85
N ALA A 155 63.03 7.98 -7.66
CA ALA A 155 64.28 7.55 -8.29
C ALA A 155 64.85 8.64 -9.22
N MET A 156 64.01 9.28 -10.05
CA MET A 156 64.36 10.37 -10.92
C MET A 156 64.88 11.62 -10.14
N LYS A 157 64.29 11.87 -9.00
CA LYS A 157 64.77 12.96 -8.09
C LYS A 157 66.16 12.64 -7.56
N ILE A 158 66.43 11.40 -7.11
CA ILE A 158 67.76 10.98 -6.65
C ILE A 158 68.81 11.12 -7.77
N ALA A 159 68.42 10.84 -9.01
CA ALA A 159 69.26 11.03 -10.21
C ALA A 159 69.41 12.53 -10.64
N GLY A 160 68.75 13.49 -9.97
CA GLY A 160 68.77 14.91 -10.33
C GLY A 160 67.92 15.26 -11.54
N MET A 161 67.07 14.38 -12.00
CA MET A 161 66.24 14.56 -13.21
C MET A 161 64.87 15.21 -12.96
N THR A 162 64.44 15.33 -11.70
CA THR A 162 63.17 15.97 -11.35
C THR A 162 63.29 16.73 -10.02
N THR A 163 62.27 17.55 -9.69
CA THR A 163 62.23 18.37 -8.47
C THR A 163 61.46 17.72 -7.35
N GLU A 164 61.70 18.11 -6.06
CA GLU A 164 60.89 17.70 -4.93
C GLU A 164 59.43 18.07 -5.08
N ALA A 165 59.14 19.23 -5.68
CA ALA A 165 57.78 19.69 -5.91
C ALA A 165 56.99 18.72 -6.85
N ALA A 166 57.65 18.19 -7.89
CA ALA A 166 57.04 17.19 -8.78
C ALA A 166 56.74 15.88 -8.05
N VAL A 167 57.66 15.43 -7.19
CA VAL A 167 57.41 14.20 -6.34
C VAL A 167 56.27 14.44 -5.38
N ALA A 168 56.24 15.60 -4.70
CA ALA A 168 55.13 15.94 -3.79
C ALA A 168 53.79 16.00 -4.50
N GLN A 169 53.73 16.54 -5.70
CA GLN A 169 52.50 16.54 -6.52
C GLN A 169 52.03 15.13 -6.88
N MET A 170 52.97 14.25 -7.28
CA MET A 170 52.65 12.86 -7.61
C MET A 170 52.14 12.08 -6.41
N ARG A 171 52.77 12.30 -5.21
CA ARG A 171 52.30 11.70 -3.94
C ARG A 171 50.87 12.19 -3.59
N ALA A 172 50.60 13.50 -3.75
CA ALA A 172 49.28 14.05 -3.49
C ALA A 172 48.22 13.39 -4.40
N ALA A 173 48.53 13.22 -5.71
CA ALA A 173 47.67 12.55 -6.66
C ALA A 173 47.43 11.07 -6.27
N SER A 174 48.48 10.35 -5.85
CA SER A 174 48.37 8.97 -5.37
C SER A 174 47.44 8.86 -4.17
N HIS A 175 47.62 9.73 -3.18
CA HIS A 175 46.73 9.74 -1.98
C HIS A 175 45.30 10.13 -2.31
N GLN A 176 45.06 10.99 -3.31
CA GLN A 176 43.72 11.31 -3.78
C GLN A 176 43.01 10.08 -4.38
N VAL A 177 43.72 9.27 -5.17
CA VAL A 177 43.17 8.03 -5.73
C VAL A 177 42.90 7.00 -4.61
N GLU A 178 43.81 6.87 -3.65
CA GLU A 178 43.60 6.00 -2.47
C GLU A 178 42.35 6.42 -1.67
N ALA A 179 42.17 7.72 -1.42
CA ALA A 179 40.98 8.24 -0.74
C ALA A 179 39.69 7.92 -1.52
N SER A 180 39.73 8.09 -2.87
CA SER A 180 38.60 7.74 -3.72
C SER A 180 38.27 6.24 -3.67
N LEU A 181 39.27 5.37 -3.57
CA LEU A 181 39.08 3.93 -3.43
C LEU A 181 38.34 3.59 -2.13
N LEU A 182 38.76 4.19 -1.00
CA LEU A 182 38.09 3.99 0.29
C LEU A 182 36.64 4.46 0.27
N ASP A 183 36.38 5.55 -0.42
CA ASP A 183 35.02 6.09 -0.60
C ASP A 183 34.14 5.13 -1.41
N LEU A 184 34.66 4.56 -2.50
CA LEU A 184 33.95 3.54 -3.27
C LEU A 184 33.67 2.28 -2.45
N MET A 185 34.63 1.80 -1.66
CA MET A 185 34.43 0.66 -0.77
C MET A 185 33.33 0.93 0.30
N ARG A 186 33.26 2.16 0.80
CA ARG A 186 32.19 2.59 1.69
C ARG A 186 30.83 2.55 0.99
N GLN A 187 30.75 3.07 -0.25
CA GLN A 187 29.50 3.07 -1.06
C GLN A 187 29.03 1.63 -1.34
N VAL A 188 29.93 0.71 -1.65
CA VAL A 188 29.59 -0.73 -1.78
C VAL A 188 28.90 -1.24 -0.52
N ARG A 189 29.46 -0.98 0.66
CA ARG A 189 28.87 -1.38 1.94
C ARG A 189 27.49 -0.79 2.18
N GLU A 190 27.33 0.50 1.94
CA GLU A 190 26.05 1.21 2.10
C GLU A 190 24.98 0.64 1.14
N THR A 191 25.39 0.31 -0.06
CA THR A 191 24.50 -0.28 -1.07
C THR A 191 24.11 -1.72 -0.72
N GLU A 192 25.06 -2.54 -0.19
CA GLU A 192 24.77 -3.87 0.35
C GLU A 192 23.80 -3.79 1.54
N ASN A 193 23.97 -2.82 2.44
CA ASN A 193 23.04 -2.60 3.54
C ASN A 193 21.64 -2.21 3.06
N SER A 194 21.54 -1.38 2.02
CA SER A 194 20.27 -1.04 1.40
C SER A 194 19.56 -2.25 0.79
N LEU A 195 20.33 -3.14 0.14
CA LEU A 195 19.80 -4.40 -0.36
C LEU A 195 19.33 -5.32 0.77
N ALA A 196 20.08 -5.40 1.88
CA ALA A 196 19.69 -6.20 3.04
C ALA A 196 18.34 -5.76 3.63
N VAL A 197 18.05 -4.45 3.65
CA VAL A 197 16.74 -3.91 4.07
C VAL A 197 15.63 -4.37 3.13
N LEU A 198 15.85 -4.30 1.80
CA LEU A 198 14.85 -4.77 0.81
C LEU A 198 14.57 -6.27 0.94
N LEU A 199 15.59 -7.06 1.35
CA LEU A 199 15.49 -8.51 1.56
C LEU A 199 15.01 -8.87 2.98
N ALA A 200 14.75 -7.88 3.84
CA ALA A 200 14.37 -8.06 5.25
C ALA A 200 15.35 -9.00 6.01
N ARG A 201 16.65 -8.79 5.83
CA ARG A 201 17.70 -9.56 6.49
C ARG A 201 18.77 -8.65 7.11
N THR A 202 19.60 -9.23 7.99
CA THR A 202 20.75 -8.51 8.56
C THR A 202 21.78 -8.17 7.49
N PRO A 203 22.49 -7.03 7.60
CA PRO A 203 23.55 -6.64 6.68
C PRO A 203 24.63 -7.72 6.53
N GLN A 204 24.91 -8.12 5.31
CA GLN A 204 25.94 -9.10 4.96
C GLN A 204 26.40 -8.88 3.52
N THR A 205 27.56 -9.41 3.19
CA THR A 205 28.06 -9.43 1.82
C THR A 205 27.09 -10.24 0.92
N VAL A 206 26.83 -9.72 -0.26
CA VAL A 206 25.88 -10.31 -1.22
C VAL A 206 26.66 -10.99 -2.35
N GLU A 207 26.39 -12.25 -2.58
CA GLU A 207 26.90 -12.95 -3.77
C GLU A 207 26.29 -12.33 -5.03
N ARG A 208 27.15 -11.95 -5.97
CA ARG A 208 26.77 -11.31 -7.23
C ARG A 208 27.68 -11.69 -8.37
N GLY A 209 27.21 -11.50 -9.60
CA GLY A 209 27.97 -11.67 -10.81
C GLY A 209 28.92 -10.50 -11.06
N THR A 210 29.47 -10.44 -12.26
CA THR A 210 30.24 -9.29 -12.74
C THR A 210 29.44 -8.48 -13.76
N LEU A 211 29.77 -7.20 -13.91
CA LEU A 211 29.10 -6.34 -14.90
C LEU A 211 29.32 -6.85 -16.34
N ALA A 212 30.48 -7.46 -16.61
CA ALA A 212 30.83 -7.99 -17.93
C ALA A 212 30.02 -9.23 -18.35
N GLU A 213 29.48 -9.99 -17.38
CA GLU A 213 28.63 -11.15 -17.62
C GLU A 213 27.16 -10.80 -17.88
N GLN A 214 26.77 -9.55 -17.70
CA GLN A 214 25.39 -9.13 -17.87
C GLN A 214 25.01 -9.04 -19.35
N VAL A 215 23.94 -9.73 -19.72
CA VAL A 215 23.40 -9.72 -21.08
C VAL A 215 22.20 -8.77 -21.11
N MET A 216 22.35 -7.67 -21.84
CA MET A 216 21.24 -6.76 -22.11
C MET A 216 20.34 -7.31 -23.21
N PRO A 217 19.02 -7.13 -23.15
CA PRO A 217 18.13 -7.44 -24.27
C PRO A 217 18.55 -6.64 -25.51
N GLU A 218 18.67 -7.32 -26.66
CA GLU A 218 19.12 -6.70 -27.91
C GLU A 218 18.13 -5.66 -28.47
N GLU A 219 16.82 -5.84 -28.20
CA GLU A 219 15.77 -4.92 -28.63
C GLU A 219 14.79 -4.62 -27.49
N LEU A 220 14.69 -3.35 -27.15
CA LEU A 220 13.61 -2.82 -26.30
C LEU A 220 12.43 -2.46 -27.21
N ALA A 221 11.58 -3.43 -27.55
CA ALA A 221 10.37 -3.16 -28.30
C ALA A 221 9.40 -2.35 -27.41
N ALA A 222 9.33 -1.05 -27.65
CA ALA A 222 8.28 -0.22 -27.07
C ALA A 222 6.92 -0.69 -27.63
N GLY A 223 6.05 -1.20 -26.75
CA GLY A 223 4.72 -1.64 -27.15
C GLY A 223 3.79 -0.47 -27.51
N VAL A 224 2.62 -0.78 -28.06
CA VAL A 224 1.60 0.23 -28.31
C VAL A 224 1.16 0.85 -26.98
N PRO A 225 1.24 2.16 -26.79
CA PRO A 225 1.01 2.85 -25.51
C PRO A 225 -0.31 2.46 -24.84
N MET A 226 -1.37 2.25 -25.61
CA MET A 226 -2.71 1.95 -25.09
C MET A 226 -2.84 0.56 -24.45
N GLN A 227 -2.15 -0.46 -24.97
CA GLN A 227 -2.15 -1.81 -24.38
C GLN A 227 -1.29 -1.89 -23.12
N LEU A 228 -0.27 -1.04 -23.00
CA LEU A 228 0.55 -0.92 -21.78
C LEU A 228 -0.26 -0.31 -20.63
N LEU A 229 -1.12 0.67 -20.92
CA LEU A 229 -1.96 1.33 -19.93
C LEU A 229 -2.96 0.37 -19.25
N GLU A 230 -3.49 -0.62 -20.00
CA GLU A 230 -4.43 -1.61 -19.42
C GLU A 230 -3.81 -2.50 -18.33
N ASN A 231 -2.51 -2.74 -18.38
CA ASN A 231 -1.82 -3.64 -17.45
C ASN A 231 -1.09 -2.91 -16.32
N ARG A 232 -1.05 -1.57 -16.33
CA ARG A 232 -0.38 -0.77 -15.31
C ARG A 232 -1.20 -0.72 -14.00
N PRO A 233 -0.63 -1.16 -12.87
CA PRO A 233 -1.33 -1.14 -11.59
C PRO A 233 -1.75 0.25 -11.12
N ASP A 234 -0.93 1.28 -11.39
CA ASP A 234 -1.20 2.68 -11.02
C ASP A 234 -2.43 3.25 -11.76
N VAL A 235 -2.56 2.98 -13.05
CA VAL A 235 -3.73 3.36 -13.85
C VAL A 235 -4.98 2.64 -13.35
N LYS A 236 -4.87 1.32 -13.06
CA LYS A 236 -5.97 0.54 -12.48
C LYS A 236 -6.38 1.03 -11.10
N MET A 237 -5.43 1.40 -10.25
CA MET A 237 -5.72 2.00 -8.94
C MET A 237 -6.46 3.32 -9.07
N ALA A 238 -6.07 4.19 -10.00
CA ALA A 238 -6.74 5.46 -10.24
C ALA A 238 -8.16 5.26 -10.80
N GLU A 239 -8.37 4.28 -11.70
CA GLU A 239 -9.69 3.86 -12.19
C GLU A 239 -10.58 3.38 -11.03
N MET A 240 -10.06 2.54 -10.13
CA MET A 240 -10.82 2.06 -8.98
C MET A 240 -11.14 3.19 -7.99
N THR A 241 -10.23 4.16 -7.81
CA THR A 241 -10.50 5.36 -7.00
C THR A 241 -11.67 6.17 -7.56
N LEU A 242 -11.71 6.38 -8.87
CA LEU A 242 -12.83 7.05 -9.54
C LEU A 242 -14.13 6.27 -9.37
N ALA A 243 -14.12 4.96 -9.56
CA ALA A 243 -15.28 4.10 -9.37
C ALA A 243 -15.80 4.13 -7.91
N ALA A 244 -14.90 4.15 -6.93
CA ALA A 244 -15.27 4.27 -5.52
C ALA A 244 -15.94 5.63 -5.22
N ALA A 245 -15.40 6.73 -5.73
CA ALA A 245 -15.98 8.07 -5.61
C ALA A 245 -17.39 8.13 -6.25
N TYR A 246 -17.58 7.52 -7.42
CA TYR A 246 -18.89 7.40 -8.05
C TYR A 246 -19.92 6.67 -7.17
N TYR A 247 -19.56 5.54 -6.56
CA TYR A 247 -20.47 4.82 -5.64
C TYR A 247 -20.72 5.60 -4.35
N THR A 248 -19.74 6.35 -3.86
CA THR A 248 -19.92 7.25 -2.71
C THR A 248 -20.92 8.36 -3.03
N THR A 249 -20.83 8.98 -4.21
CA THR A 249 -21.79 9.98 -4.69
C THR A 249 -23.21 9.40 -4.79
N ASN A 250 -23.34 8.16 -5.30
CA ASN A 250 -24.65 7.52 -5.42
C ASN A 250 -25.23 7.14 -4.04
N SER A 251 -24.39 6.73 -3.08
CA SER A 251 -24.83 6.51 -1.70
C SER A 251 -25.30 7.82 -1.05
N ALA A 252 -24.58 8.93 -1.29
CA ALA A 252 -25.00 10.26 -0.81
C ALA A 252 -26.31 10.74 -1.44
N ARG A 253 -26.57 10.40 -2.72
CA ARG A 253 -27.88 10.65 -3.35
C ARG A 253 -28.99 9.80 -2.73
N ALA A 254 -28.72 8.52 -2.48
CA ALA A 254 -29.67 7.60 -1.85
C ALA A 254 -30.11 8.07 -0.45
N ALA A 255 -29.25 8.78 0.28
CA ALA A 255 -29.54 9.32 1.61
C ALA A 255 -30.65 10.39 1.65
N PHE A 256 -31.06 10.94 0.50
CA PHE A 256 -32.21 11.86 0.40
C PHE A 256 -33.56 11.14 0.36
N TYR A 257 -33.58 9.84 0.14
CA TYR A 257 -34.81 9.06 0.07
C TYR A 257 -35.15 8.44 1.43
N PRO A 258 -36.43 8.07 1.66
CA PRO A 258 -36.82 7.46 2.92
C PRO A 258 -36.12 6.13 3.17
N GLY A 259 -35.68 5.92 4.40
CA GLY A 259 -35.17 4.63 4.86
C GLY A 259 -36.27 3.79 5.51
N LEU A 260 -36.37 2.53 5.13
CA LEU A 260 -37.28 1.57 5.74
C LEU A 260 -36.51 0.72 6.75
N ASN A 261 -36.85 0.87 8.03
CA ASN A 261 -36.28 0.09 9.12
C ASN A 261 -37.36 -0.82 9.74
N ILE A 262 -37.04 -2.10 9.84
CA ILE A 262 -37.85 -3.06 10.60
C ILE A 262 -37.10 -3.41 11.88
N THR A 263 -37.76 -3.20 13.02
CA THR A 263 -37.21 -3.53 14.34
C THR A 263 -38.10 -4.57 14.99
N GLY A 264 -37.52 -5.66 15.43
CA GLY A 264 -38.16 -6.69 16.25
C GLY A 264 -37.55 -6.68 17.64
N LEU A 265 -38.37 -6.93 18.66
CA LEU A 265 -37.94 -7.07 20.04
C LEU A 265 -38.70 -8.24 20.67
N ALA A 266 -37.96 -9.20 21.24
CA ALA A 266 -38.47 -10.32 21.93
C ALA A 266 -37.72 -10.50 23.25
N GLY A 267 -38.43 -10.77 24.35
CA GLY A 267 -37.76 -10.92 25.65
C GLY A 267 -38.71 -11.04 26.81
N TRP A 268 -38.17 -10.93 28.00
CA TRP A 268 -38.91 -10.97 29.25
C TRP A 268 -38.78 -9.65 29.99
N THR A 269 -39.91 -9.27 30.65
CA THR A 269 -39.96 -8.06 31.50
C THR A 269 -40.81 -8.36 32.76
N ASN A 270 -40.48 -7.75 33.87
CA ASN A 270 -41.33 -7.85 35.07
C ASN A 270 -42.50 -6.85 35.08
N GLY A 271 -42.74 -6.14 33.95
CA GLY A 271 -43.75 -5.09 33.91
C GLY A 271 -43.44 -3.94 34.84
N SER A 272 -44.47 -3.13 35.18
CA SER A 272 -44.35 -1.95 36.02
C SER A 272 -44.66 -2.22 37.51
N GLY A 273 -44.46 -3.45 38.00
CA GLY A 273 -44.74 -3.85 39.36
C GLY A 273 -43.65 -3.55 40.39
N VAL A 274 -43.99 -3.51 41.66
CA VAL A 274 -43.07 -3.29 42.79
C VAL A 274 -42.20 -4.53 43.05
N THR A 275 -42.67 -5.72 42.63
CA THR A 275 -42.00 -7.00 42.82
C THR A 275 -41.37 -7.52 41.51
N VAL A 276 -40.12 -7.98 41.62
CA VAL A 276 -39.44 -8.65 40.51
C VAL A 276 -39.93 -10.11 40.44
N VAL A 277 -40.59 -10.47 39.34
CA VAL A 277 -41.06 -11.84 39.06
C VAL A 277 -40.09 -12.45 38.05
N ASN A 278 -39.60 -13.66 38.31
CA ASN A 278 -38.70 -14.39 37.43
C ASN A 278 -39.40 -15.67 36.92
N PRO A 279 -39.52 -15.88 35.58
CA PRO A 279 -38.91 -15.17 34.48
C PRO A 279 -39.62 -13.88 34.00
N GLY A 280 -40.73 -13.45 34.62
CA GLY A 280 -41.54 -12.33 34.20
C GLY A 280 -42.46 -12.63 33.00
N GLU A 281 -42.99 -11.59 32.36
CA GLU A 281 -43.89 -11.72 31.22
C GLU A 281 -43.09 -11.71 29.91
N PHE A 282 -43.47 -12.56 28.97
CA PHE A 282 -42.87 -12.57 27.64
C PHE A 282 -43.42 -11.40 26.81
N MET A 283 -42.53 -10.64 26.23
CA MET A 283 -42.82 -9.47 25.38
C MET A 283 -42.36 -9.76 23.96
N LEU A 284 -43.23 -9.52 22.99
CA LEU A 284 -42.91 -9.55 21.57
C LEU A 284 -43.42 -8.26 20.91
N GLN A 285 -42.54 -7.55 20.25
CA GLN A 285 -42.87 -6.32 19.54
C GLN A 285 -42.23 -6.34 18.17
N ALA A 286 -42.96 -5.90 17.14
CA ALA A 286 -42.45 -5.65 15.82
C ALA A 286 -42.88 -4.25 15.36
N LEU A 287 -41.95 -3.48 14.83
CA LEU A 287 -42.17 -2.12 14.34
C LEU A 287 -41.51 -1.97 12.96
N ALA A 288 -42.31 -1.54 12.00
CA ALA A 288 -41.78 -1.06 10.72
C ALA A 288 -41.86 0.48 10.70
N SER A 289 -40.78 1.15 10.44
CA SER A 289 -40.71 2.62 10.36
C SER A 289 -40.13 3.05 9.04
N LEU A 290 -40.83 4.00 8.37
CA LEU A 290 -40.33 4.70 7.20
C LEU A 290 -39.97 6.12 7.64
N ALA A 291 -38.68 6.47 7.56
CA ALA A 291 -38.20 7.77 7.99
C ALA A 291 -37.51 8.47 6.82
N GLN A 292 -37.92 9.71 6.56
CA GLN A 292 -37.27 10.58 5.57
C GLN A 292 -36.83 11.87 6.25
N PRO A 293 -35.54 12.24 6.18
CA PRO A 293 -35.11 13.53 6.70
C PRO A 293 -35.58 14.65 5.78
N ILE A 294 -36.44 15.53 6.32
CA ILE A 294 -36.93 16.75 5.63
C ILE A 294 -35.94 17.89 5.77
N PHE A 295 -35.40 18.08 6.99
CA PHE A 295 -34.39 19.08 7.29
C PHE A 295 -33.33 18.46 8.22
N ASN A 296 -32.06 18.47 7.79
CA ASN A 296 -30.94 17.91 8.51
C ASN A 296 -29.79 18.93 8.56
N ASN A 297 -30.08 20.15 9.01
CA ASN A 297 -29.08 21.24 9.16
C ASN A 297 -28.12 21.36 7.96
N GLY A 298 -28.59 21.08 6.75
CA GLY A 298 -27.81 21.11 5.51
C GLY A 298 -26.82 19.95 5.29
N LYS A 299 -26.71 19.00 6.23
CA LYS A 299 -25.71 17.91 6.17
C LYS A 299 -25.82 17.05 4.91
N LEU A 300 -27.03 16.68 4.49
CA LEU A 300 -27.25 15.87 3.27
C LEU A 300 -26.77 16.61 2.01
N ILE A 301 -27.10 17.91 1.92
CA ILE A 301 -26.70 18.75 0.78
C ILE A 301 -25.17 18.92 0.77
N ALA A 302 -24.56 19.17 1.94
CA ALA A 302 -23.12 19.28 2.07
C ALA A 302 -22.41 17.97 1.66
N ASN A 303 -22.85 16.83 2.18
CA ASN A 303 -22.28 15.51 1.84
C ASN A 303 -22.38 15.23 0.35
N LEU A 304 -23.53 15.51 -0.29
CA LEU A 304 -23.67 15.30 -1.73
C LEU A 304 -22.76 16.24 -2.55
N LYS A 305 -22.61 17.50 -2.14
CA LYS A 305 -21.72 18.45 -2.81
C LYS A 305 -20.25 18.05 -2.67
N VAL A 306 -19.84 17.62 -1.47
CA VAL A 306 -18.48 17.10 -1.21
C VAL A 306 -18.22 15.85 -2.06
N SER A 307 -19.11 14.87 -2.02
CA SER A 307 -18.94 13.63 -2.82
C SER A 307 -18.84 13.89 -4.31
N LYS A 308 -19.64 14.84 -4.86
CA LYS A 308 -19.52 15.25 -6.28
C LYS A 308 -18.19 15.95 -6.58
N ALA A 309 -17.68 16.75 -5.65
CA ALA A 309 -16.38 17.39 -5.82
C ALA A 309 -15.24 16.35 -5.79
N GLU A 310 -15.30 15.40 -4.86
CA GLU A 310 -14.36 14.27 -4.78
C GLU A 310 -14.39 13.38 -6.02
N GLU A 311 -15.58 13.08 -6.57
CA GLU A 311 -15.74 12.36 -7.83
C GLU A 311 -15.06 13.12 -8.98
N LYS A 312 -15.22 14.45 -9.04
CA LYS A 312 -14.56 15.28 -10.06
C LYS A 312 -13.04 15.32 -9.89
N ILE A 313 -12.55 15.41 -8.65
CA ILE A 313 -11.12 15.33 -8.34
C ILE A 313 -10.57 13.96 -8.76
N ALA A 314 -11.25 12.87 -8.43
CA ALA A 314 -10.84 11.52 -8.82
C ALA A 314 -10.80 11.36 -10.35
N GLN A 315 -11.74 11.98 -11.09
CA GLN A 315 -11.73 12.01 -12.56
C GLN A 315 -10.49 12.73 -13.10
N MET A 316 -10.14 13.89 -12.53
CA MET A 316 -8.95 14.65 -12.96
C MET A 316 -7.67 13.88 -12.64
N ASN A 317 -7.58 13.27 -11.47
CA ASN A 317 -6.43 12.44 -11.09
C ASN A 317 -6.28 11.21 -12.00
N TYR A 318 -7.37 10.56 -12.38
CA TYR A 318 -7.33 9.45 -13.34
C TYR A 318 -6.80 9.90 -14.71
N GLN A 319 -7.26 11.05 -15.22
CA GLN A 319 -6.74 11.63 -16.46
C GLN A 319 -5.24 11.99 -16.34
N GLN A 320 -4.82 12.57 -15.22
CA GLN A 320 -3.43 12.90 -14.98
C GLN A 320 -2.55 11.63 -14.94
N THR A 321 -2.99 10.57 -14.27
CA THR A 321 -2.27 9.30 -14.21
C THR A 321 -2.07 8.69 -15.61
N ILE A 322 -3.09 8.77 -16.47
CA ILE A 322 -2.98 8.31 -17.87
C ILE A 322 -1.92 9.12 -18.64
N LEU A 323 -1.91 10.45 -18.47
CA LEU A 323 -0.93 11.32 -19.13
C LEU A 323 0.50 11.05 -18.62
N GLU A 324 0.68 10.86 -17.33
CA GLU A 324 1.97 10.51 -16.73
C GLU A 324 2.45 9.13 -17.22
N ALA A 325 1.57 8.15 -17.25
CA ALA A 325 1.88 6.83 -17.79
C ALA A 325 2.26 6.89 -19.28
N GLY A 326 1.59 7.76 -20.08
CA GLY A 326 1.96 7.99 -21.48
C GLY A 326 3.27 8.74 -21.68
N LYS A 327 3.69 9.55 -20.71
CA LYS A 327 4.99 10.23 -20.73
C LYS A 327 6.16 9.28 -20.46
N GLU A 328 5.93 8.24 -19.63
CA GLU A 328 6.96 7.26 -19.26
C GLU A 328 7.26 6.25 -20.38
N VAL A 329 6.34 6.06 -21.33
CA VAL A 329 6.48 5.19 -22.50
C VAL A 329 7.09 5.95 -23.67
#